data_96898cf639bea982ef0de042604a207b
#
_entry.id   96898cf639bea982ef0de042604a207b
#
_cell.length_a   1.000
_cell.length_b   1.000
_cell.length_c   1.000
_cell.angle_alpha   90.00
_cell.angle_beta   90.00
_cell.angle_gamma   90.00
#
_symmetry.space_group_name_H-M   'P 1'
#
loop_
_entity.id
_entity.type
_entity.pdbx_description
1 polymer ?
#
loop_
_entity_poly.entity_id
_entity_poly.type
_entity_poly.pdbx_seq_one_letter_code
_entity_poly.pdbx_strand_id
1 'polypeptide(L)'
;MVTSWPKGMPGLGMSAERIAQRALALSGGTLDIKVYAAGELVGAFEVFDAVATGSADLYHSADYYWQGKNPAYPFFTAVPFGMTAMEQMGWLDHGGGQALWEELAAGFGIVPMAAANTCH
;
A
#
# COMPACT_ATOMS: atom_id res chain seq x y z
N MET A 1 -8.36 -0.33 7.83
CA MET A 1 -7.29 0.17 6.92
C MET A 1 -6.96 1.60 7.28
N VAL A 2 -5.70 1.93 7.51
CA VAL A 2 -5.21 3.31 7.69
C VAL A 2 -4.50 3.79 6.42
N THR A 3 -4.58 5.07 6.07
CA THR A 3 -3.99 5.60 4.83
C THR A 3 -3.07 6.79 5.10
N SER A 4 -2.10 7.00 4.21
CA SER A 4 -1.24 8.18 4.21
C SER A 4 -1.87 9.41 3.55
N TRP A 5 -3.09 9.29 3.04
CA TRP A 5 -3.77 10.33 2.26
C TRP A 5 -5.16 10.70 2.81
N PRO A 6 -5.68 11.89 2.45
CA PRO A 6 -7.05 12.27 2.79
C PRO A 6 -8.08 11.40 2.07
N LYS A 7 -9.26 11.26 2.67
CA LYS A 7 -10.44 10.67 2.00
C LYS A 7 -10.81 11.47 0.75
N GLY A 8 -11.26 10.74 -0.28
CA GLY A 8 -11.71 11.35 -1.53
C GLY A 8 -10.59 11.97 -2.38
N MET A 9 -9.33 11.90 -1.96
CA MET A 9 -8.22 12.35 -2.79
C MET A 9 -8.21 11.55 -4.12
N PRO A 10 -8.23 12.23 -5.28
CA PRO A 10 -8.19 11.55 -6.57
C PRO A 10 -7.03 10.58 -6.69
N GLY A 11 -7.28 9.41 -7.25
CA GLY A 11 -6.30 8.32 -7.33
C GLY A 11 -6.15 7.60 -6.00
N LEU A 12 -5.23 8.04 -5.16
CA LEU A 12 -4.78 7.30 -3.96
C LEU A 12 -5.85 7.16 -2.87
N GLY A 13 -6.49 8.25 -2.44
CA GLY A 13 -7.53 8.21 -1.41
C GLY A 13 -8.75 7.42 -1.87
N MET A 14 -9.22 7.67 -3.10
CA MET A 14 -10.34 6.93 -3.69
C MET A 14 -10.05 5.45 -3.89
N SER A 15 -8.79 5.07 -4.12
CA SER A 15 -8.41 3.65 -4.28
C SER A 15 -8.62 2.86 -3.00
N ALA A 16 -8.28 3.40 -1.85
CA ALA A 16 -8.53 2.75 -0.56
C ALA A 16 -10.02 2.49 -0.34
N GLU A 17 -10.87 3.47 -0.65
CA GLU A 17 -12.33 3.34 -0.55
C GLU A 17 -12.88 2.29 -1.52
N ARG A 18 -12.38 2.27 -2.76
CA ARG A 18 -12.77 1.26 -3.76
C ARG A 18 -12.35 -0.16 -3.36
N ILE A 19 -11.17 -0.32 -2.79
CA ILE A 19 -10.70 -1.62 -2.27
C ILE A 19 -11.66 -2.10 -1.19
N ALA A 20 -12.02 -1.24 -0.23
CA ALA A 20 -12.95 -1.57 0.84
C ALA A 20 -14.34 -1.97 0.30
N GLN A 21 -14.90 -1.19 -0.63
CA GLN A 21 -16.18 -1.49 -1.26
C GLN A 21 -16.16 -2.82 -2.02
N ARG A 22 -15.09 -3.09 -2.78
CA ARG A 22 -14.95 -4.34 -3.52
C ARG A 22 -14.77 -5.55 -2.61
N ALA A 23 -13.97 -5.41 -1.55
CA ALA A 23 -13.80 -6.47 -0.55
C ALA A 23 -15.15 -6.85 0.10
N LEU A 24 -15.95 -5.85 0.49
CA LEU A 24 -17.28 -6.06 1.03
C LEU A 24 -18.20 -6.80 0.05
N ALA A 25 -18.23 -6.35 -1.21
CA ALA A 25 -19.08 -6.95 -2.25
C ALA A 25 -18.65 -8.37 -2.60
N LEU A 26 -17.35 -8.61 -2.81
CA LEU A 26 -16.83 -9.93 -3.20
C LEU A 26 -16.92 -10.96 -2.06
N SER A 27 -16.83 -10.52 -0.82
CA SER A 27 -16.96 -11.39 0.36
C SER A 27 -18.41 -11.68 0.77
N GLY A 28 -19.39 -11.15 0.04
CA GLY A 28 -20.80 -11.26 0.45
C GLY A 28 -21.11 -10.57 1.76
N GLY A 29 -20.37 -9.50 2.09
CA GLY A 29 -20.56 -8.72 3.32
C GLY A 29 -19.77 -9.21 4.54
N THR A 30 -18.97 -10.27 4.40
CA THR A 30 -18.21 -10.83 5.54
C THR A 30 -16.91 -10.08 5.84
N LEU A 31 -16.34 -9.38 4.86
CA LEU A 31 -15.14 -8.56 5.01
C LEU A 31 -15.48 -7.09 4.85
N ASP A 32 -15.72 -6.41 5.96
CA ASP A 32 -15.97 -4.96 6.00
C ASP A 32 -14.68 -4.22 6.41
N ILE A 33 -14.09 -3.49 5.47
CA ILE A 33 -12.86 -2.72 5.70
C ILE A 33 -13.22 -1.27 5.95
N LYS A 34 -13.10 -0.82 7.18
CA LYS A 34 -13.24 0.60 7.52
C LYS A 34 -11.97 1.36 7.16
N VAL A 35 -12.11 2.42 6.35
CA VAL A 35 -11.00 3.26 5.90
C VAL A 35 -10.88 4.49 6.79
N TYR A 36 -9.68 4.74 7.29
CA TYR A 36 -9.32 5.91 8.09
C TYR A 36 -8.28 6.74 7.34
N ALA A 37 -8.57 8.00 7.12
CA ALA A 37 -7.66 8.93 6.46
C ALA A 37 -6.44 9.26 7.34
N ALA A 38 -5.43 9.87 6.72
CA ALA A 38 -4.26 10.37 7.43
C ALA A 38 -4.67 11.29 8.59
N GLY A 39 -4.20 10.99 9.80
CA GLY A 39 -4.50 11.75 11.01
C GLY A 39 -5.80 11.38 11.72
N GLU A 40 -6.64 10.47 11.20
CA GLU A 40 -7.85 10.01 11.91
C GLU A 40 -7.54 9.02 13.04
N LEU A 41 -6.64 8.08 12.83
CA LEU A 41 -6.17 7.13 13.86
C LEU A 41 -4.67 7.28 14.12
N VAL A 42 -3.88 7.42 13.07
CA VAL A 42 -2.42 7.56 13.12
C VAL A 42 -1.98 8.61 12.10
N GLY A 43 -0.81 9.19 12.28
CA GLY A 43 -0.23 10.12 11.32
C GLY A 43 0.07 9.45 9.97
N ALA A 44 0.17 10.25 8.90
CA ALA A 44 0.36 9.78 7.53
C ALA A 44 1.57 8.85 7.35
N PHE A 45 2.64 9.07 8.12
CA PHE A 45 3.88 8.28 8.07
C PHE A 45 4.00 7.22 9.17
N GLU A 46 2.96 7.05 9.98
CA GLU A 46 2.90 6.05 11.06
C GLU A 46 2.11 4.79 10.66
N VAL A 47 1.50 4.79 9.47
CA VAL A 47 0.63 3.71 9.00
C VAL A 47 1.37 2.36 8.89
N PHE A 48 2.64 2.38 8.50
CA PHE A 48 3.49 1.19 8.44
C PHE A 48 3.67 0.56 9.83
N ASP A 49 4.06 1.37 10.81
CA ASP A 49 4.29 0.91 12.17
C ASP A 49 2.98 0.45 12.83
N ALA A 50 1.86 1.10 12.51
CA ALA A 50 0.55 0.69 12.99
C ALA A 50 0.18 -0.73 12.56
N VAL A 51 0.52 -1.12 11.33
CA VAL A 51 0.28 -2.50 10.85
C VAL A 51 1.35 -3.45 11.38
N ALA A 52 2.63 -3.08 11.34
CA ALA A 52 3.72 -3.91 11.85
C ALA A 52 3.57 -4.27 13.33
N THR A 53 2.95 -3.41 14.14
CA THR A 53 2.66 -3.64 15.57
C THR A 53 1.29 -4.24 15.84
N GLY A 54 0.45 -4.43 14.81
CA GLY A 54 -0.89 -4.98 14.94
C GLY A 54 -1.94 -3.99 15.45
N SER A 55 -1.64 -2.69 15.48
CA SER A 55 -2.61 -1.64 15.85
C SER A 55 -3.63 -1.37 14.74
N ALA A 56 -3.31 -1.75 13.52
CA ALA A 56 -4.20 -1.76 12.36
C ALA A 56 -3.92 -3.02 11.53
N ASP A 57 -4.94 -3.53 10.80
CA ASP A 57 -4.81 -4.74 10.00
C ASP A 57 -4.22 -4.48 8.61
N LEU A 58 -4.50 -3.29 8.05
CA LEU A 58 -4.12 -2.90 6.69
C LEU A 58 -3.68 -1.44 6.65
N TYR A 59 -2.68 -1.13 5.81
CA TYR A 59 -2.42 0.25 5.42
C TYR A 59 -2.45 0.42 3.90
N HIS A 60 -2.70 1.65 3.44
CA HIS A 60 -2.56 2.06 2.05
C HIS A 60 -1.64 3.27 1.99
N SER A 61 -0.46 3.08 1.39
CA SER A 61 0.61 4.07 1.36
C SER A 61 1.54 3.85 0.16
N ALA A 62 2.64 4.56 0.10
CA ALA A 62 3.69 4.40 -0.91
C ALA A 62 5.02 4.05 -0.24
N ASP A 63 5.65 3.00 -0.72
CA ASP A 63 6.82 2.41 -0.06
C ASP A 63 8.07 3.29 -0.04
N TYR A 64 8.18 4.29 -0.93
CA TYR A 64 9.29 5.25 -0.85
C TYR A 64 9.34 6.03 0.48
N TYR A 65 8.23 6.09 1.23
CA TYR A 65 8.23 6.67 2.57
C TYR A 65 9.04 5.85 3.60
N TRP A 66 9.24 4.57 3.32
CA TRP A 66 9.89 3.62 4.23
C TRP A 66 11.38 3.42 3.96
N GLN A 67 12.00 4.27 3.14
CA GLN A 67 13.45 4.21 2.87
C GLN A 67 14.32 4.26 4.13
N GLY A 68 13.85 4.91 5.19
CA GLY A 68 14.52 4.93 6.49
C GLY A 68 14.47 3.60 7.25
N LYS A 69 13.55 2.71 6.91
CA LYS A 69 13.44 1.35 7.47
C LYS A 69 14.32 0.37 6.68
N ASN A 70 14.26 0.45 5.37
CA ASN A 70 15.15 -0.27 4.47
C ASN A 70 15.25 0.48 3.13
N PRO A 71 16.46 0.76 2.61
CA PRO A 71 16.66 1.50 1.37
C PRO A 71 16.16 0.78 0.11
N ALA A 72 15.73 -0.47 0.21
CA ALA A 72 15.14 -1.20 -0.91
C ALA A 72 13.65 -0.86 -1.16
N TYR A 73 12.92 -0.32 -0.18
CA TYR A 73 11.50 -0.01 -0.33
C TYR A 73 11.16 0.90 -1.52
N PRO A 74 11.92 1.97 -1.85
CA PRO A 74 11.61 2.80 -3.00
C PRO A 74 11.52 2.06 -4.34
N PHE A 75 12.25 0.95 -4.51
CA PHE A 75 12.24 0.16 -5.75
C PHE A 75 10.86 -0.45 -6.07
N PHE A 76 10.01 -0.65 -5.06
CA PHE A 76 8.66 -1.19 -5.24
C PHE A 76 7.60 -0.12 -5.50
N THR A 77 7.98 1.16 -5.51
CA THR A 77 7.06 2.28 -5.76
C THR A 77 7.50 3.13 -6.94
N ALA A 78 8.62 3.82 -6.84
CA ALA A 78 9.07 4.77 -7.85
C ALA A 78 10.58 5.00 -7.77
N VAL A 79 11.25 4.84 -8.91
CA VAL A 79 12.67 5.17 -9.10
C VAL A 79 12.75 6.23 -10.19
N PRO A 80 13.42 7.36 -9.95
CA PRO A 80 13.62 8.38 -11.00
C PRO A 80 14.24 7.76 -12.25
N PHE A 81 13.64 8.03 -13.42
CA PHE A 81 14.03 7.43 -14.71
C PHE A 81 13.97 5.89 -14.75
N GLY A 82 13.25 5.27 -13.82
CA GLY A 82 13.02 3.84 -13.77
C GLY A 82 11.87 3.38 -14.67
N MET A 83 11.22 2.32 -14.26
CA MET A 83 10.10 1.72 -15.00
C MET A 83 8.88 2.63 -15.03
N THR A 84 8.15 2.62 -16.15
CA THR A 84 6.79 3.17 -16.22
C THR A 84 5.85 2.34 -15.35
N ALA A 85 4.66 2.85 -15.07
CA ALA A 85 3.65 2.14 -14.29
C ALA A 85 3.32 0.74 -14.84
N MET A 86 3.21 0.61 -16.16
CA MET A 86 2.93 -0.68 -16.82
C MET A 86 4.11 -1.66 -16.71
N GLU A 87 5.32 -1.16 -16.85
CA GLU A 87 6.53 -1.97 -16.68
C GLU A 87 6.69 -2.40 -15.21
N GLN A 88 6.43 -1.52 -14.26
CA GLN A 88 6.43 -1.82 -12.83
C GLN A 88 5.43 -2.93 -12.50
N MET A 89 4.21 -2.83 -13.01
CA MET A 89 3.19 -3.89 -12.82
C MET A 89 3.64 -5.21 -13.48
N GLY A 90 4.17 -5.16 -14.70
CA GLY A 90 4.70 -6.36 -15.36
C GLY A 90 5.86 -7.00 -14.58
N TRP A 91 6.74 -6.18 -13.99
CA TRP A 91 7.81 -6.69 -13.14
C TRP A 91 7.28 -7.31 -11.85
N LEU A 92 6.32 -6.68 -11.19
CA LEU A 92 5.69 -7.23 -9.98
C LEU A 92 5.00 -8.56 -10.28
N ASP A 93 4.15 -8.59 -11.32
CA ASP A 93 3.29 -9.75 -11.61
C ASP A 93 4.06 -10.93 -12.28
N HIS A 94 5.08 -10.65 -13.08
CA HIS A 94 5.73 -11.64 -13.95
C HIS A 94 7.26 -11.64 -13.88
N GLY A 95 7.87 -10.57 -13.38
CA GLY A 95 9.32 -10.40 -13.33
C GLY A 95 9.98 -10.74 -12.00
N GLY A 96 9.23 -11.30 -11.06
CA GLY A 96 9.73 -11.68 -9.73
C GLY A 96 9.75 -10.54 -8.71
N GLY A 97 9.28 -9.35 -9.07
CA GLY A 97 9.24 -8.18 -8.18
C GLY A 97 8.40 -8.43 -6.93
N GLN A 98 7.23 -9.07 -7.07
CA GLN A 98 6.37 -9.40 -5.93
C GLN A 98 7.08 -10.29 -4.90
N ALA A 99 7.82 -11.30 -5.32
CA ALA A 99 8.55 -12.19 -4.43
C ALA A 99 9.65 -11.46 -3.65
N LEU A 100 10.38 -10.56 -4.31
CA LEU A 100 11.37 -9.71 -3.65
C LEU A 100 10.75 -8.74 -2.65
N TRP A 101 9.59 -8.20 -2.98
CA TRP A 101 8.84 -7.31 -2.09
C TRP A 101 8.34 -8.05 -0.84
N GLU A 102 7.81 -9.24 -1.02
CA GLU A 102 7.38 -10.11 0.08
C GLU A 102 8.56 -10.50 0.99
N GLU A 103 9.70 -10.85 0.42
CA GLU A 103 10.93 -11.15 1.19
C GLU A 103 11.35 -9.95 2.05
N LEU A 104 11.37 -8.74 1.47
CA LEU A 104 11.69 -7.51 2.20
C LEU A 104 10.69 -7.24 3.34
N ALA A 105 9.39 -7.33 3.03
CA ALA A 105 8.32 -6.99 3.97
C ALA A 105 8.14 -8.03 5.08
N ALA A 106 8.51 -9.30 4.83
CA ALA A 106 8.42 -10.38 5.81
C ALA A 106 9.22 -10.09 7.09
N GLY A 107 10.35 -9.37 6.98
CA GLY A 107 11.13 -8.93 8.13
C GLY A 107 10.38 -8.02 9.10
N PHE A 108 9.27 -7.41 8.64
CA PHE A 108 8.38 -6.54 9.43
C PHE A 108 7.02 -7.17 9.70
N GLY A 109 6.79 -8.43 9.31
CA GLY A 109 5.50 -9.12 9.46
C GLY A 109 4.40 -8.57 8.55
N ILE A 110 4.76 -7.97 7.41
CA ILE A 110 3.84 -7.34 6.46
C ILE A 110 3.78 -8.16 5.17
N VAL A 111 2.59 -8.25 4.59
CA VAL A 111 2.37 -8.82 3.25
C VAL A 111 2.01 -7.68 2.29
N PRO A 112 2.87 -7.35 1.32
CA PRO A 112 2.66 -6.25 0.40
C PRO A 112 1.80 -6.67 -0.80
N MET A 113 0.98 -5.74 -1.29
CA MET A 113 0.19 -5.89 -2.51
C MET A 113 0.11 -4.57 -3.26
N ALA A 114 0.26 -4.60 -4.58
CA ALA A 114 0.03 -3.43 -5.41
C ALA A 114 -1.46 -3.06 -5.42
N ALA A 115 -1.77 -1.79 -5.20
CA ALA A 115 -3.15 -1.34 -5.02
C ALA A 115 -3.55 -0.15 -5.90
N ALA A 116 -2.66 0.80 -6.11
CA ALA A 116 -2.95 2.02 -6.86
C ALA A 116 -1.71 2.57 -7.55
N ASN A 117 -1.97 3.41 -8.54
CA ASN A 117 -0.94 4.09 -9.31
C ASN A 117 -1.28 5.58 -9.40
N THR A 118 -0.29 6.44 -9.29
CA THR A 118 -0.46 7.89 -9.41
C THR A 118 -0.42 8.40 -10.83
N CYS A 119 -0.24 7.54 -11.82
CA CYS A 119 -0.25 7.80 -13.26
C CYS A 119 0.43 9.13 -13.67
N HIS A 120 1.60 9.05 -14.19
CA HIS A 120 2.14 10.11 -15.05
C HIS A 120 2.84 9.44 -16.23
#